data_d7f3d226ad5a8bed6628e1944f6ce573
#
_entry.id   d7f3d226ad5a8bed6628e1944f6ce573
#
_cell.length_a   1.000
_cell.length_b   1.000
_cell.length_c   1.000
_cell.angle_alpha   90.00
_cell.angle_beta   90.00
_cell.angle_gamma   90.00
#
_symmetry.space_group_name_H-M   'P 1'
#
loop_
_entity.id
_entity.type
_entity.pdbx_description
1 polymer ?
#
loop_
_entity_poly.entity_id
_entity_poly.type
_entity_poly.pdbx_seq_one_letter_code
_entity_poly.pdbx_strand_id
1 'polypeptide(L)'
;MLKSIMAAGLVLAAASSAAGAAGRRVQVQGEIVDTFCSVTGIMFSAGTAHHQCATWCAAGGIPVSIKDKTGAYYMVLKIEEDDVSVANPRLLTIQTHEVTVDGELIERDGVKYLLVSKVADDKGVVNLTHEQNGITPFGN
;
A
#
# COMPACT_ATOMS: atom_id res chain seq x y z
N MET A 1 -69.08 -0.73 -28.97
CA MET A 1 -68.51 -0.02 -27.81
C MET A 1 -67.20 -0.72 -27.42
N LEU A 2 -66.08 -0.22 -27.93
CA LEU A 2 -64.73 -0.81 -27.66
C LEU A 2 -64.05 0.06 -26.61
N LYS A 3 -63.78 -0.51 -25.42
CA LYS A 3 -63.04 0.17 -24.33
C LYS A 3 -61.51 -0.10 -24.51
N SER A 4 -60.80 0.94 -24.91
CA SER A 4 -59.33 0.92 -24.95
C SER A 4 -58.80 1.02 -23.52
N ILE A 5 -58.01 0.02 -23.10
CA ILE A 5 -57.25 0.05 -21.86
C ILE A 5 -55.84 0.52 -22.23
N MET A 6 -55.50 1.74 -21.79
CA MET A 6 -54.12 2.24 -21.82
C MET A 6 -53.34 1.65 -20.67
N ALA A 7 -52.37 0.81 -20.96
CA ALA A 7 -51.37 0.36 -19.97
C ALA A 7 -50.24 1.41 -19.90
N ALA A 8 -50.16 2.12 -18.78
CA ALA A 8 -49.05 3.02 -18.48
C ALA A 8 -47.86 2.18 -18.01
N GLY A 9 -46.85 2.03 -18.84
CA GLY A 9 -45.59 1.41 -18.50
C GLY A 9 -44.75 2.33 -17.61
N LEU A 10 -44.53 1.94 -16.36
CA LEU A 10 -43.65 2.62 -15.44
C LEU A 10 -42.19 2.19 -15.74
N VAL A 11 -41.42 3.06 -16.41
CA VAL A 11 -39.99 2.86 -16.64
C VAL A 11 -39.25 3.25 -15.35
N LEU A 12 -38.82 2.25 -14.54
CA LEU A 12 -37.88 2.47 -13.45
C LEU A 12 -36.52 2.72 -14.07
N ALA A 13 -36.06 3.97 -14.08
CA ALA A 13 -34.68 4.32 -14.35
C ALA A 13 -33.84 3.93 -13.15
N ALA A 14 -33.09 2.83 -13.25
CA ALA A 14 -32.06 2.47 -12.29
C ALA A 14 -30.93 3.49 -12.40
N ALA A 15 -30.90 4.47 -11.51
CA ALA A 15 -29.76 5.34 -11.34
C ALA A 15 -28.60 4.52 -10.79
N SER A 16 -27.71 4.05 -11.68
CA SER A 16 -26.41 3.52 -11.30
C SER A 16 -25.59 4.69 -10.73
N SER A 17 -25.63 4.89 -9.42
CA SER A 17 -24.68 5.73 -8.74
C SER A 17 -23.30 5.08 -8.91
N ALA A 18 -22.45 5.68 -9.76
CA ALA A 18 -21.03 5.41 -9.73
C ALA A 18 -20.51 5.90 -8.35
N ALA A 19 -20.60 5.03 -7.35
CA ALA A 19 -19.90 5.22 -6.09
C ALA A 19 -18.42 5.16 -6.44
N GLY A 20 -17.79 6.33 -6.64
CA GLY A 20 -16.35 6.43 -6.58
C GLY A 20 -15.93 5.73 -5.28
N ALA A 21 -14.92 4.87 -5.33
CA ALA A 21 -14.47 4.15 -4.16
C ALA A 21 -14.07 5.17 -3.09
N ALA A 22 -15.04 5.52 -2.21
CA ALA A 22 -14.76 6.35 -1.05
C ALA A 22 -13.80 5.52 -0.17
N GLY A 23 -12.62 6.07 0.06
CA GLY A 23 -11.65 5.41 0.91
C GLY A 23 -12.19 5.30 2.34
N ARG A 24 -11.82 4.22 3.02
CA ARG A 24 -12.16 4.05 4.44
C ARG A 24 -10.94 4.29 5.32
N ARG A 25 -11.13 4.93 6.46
CA ARG A 25 -10.06 5.12 7.43
C ARG A 25 -9.61 3.79 8.00
N VAL A 26 -8.30 3.60 8.02
CA VAL A 26 -7.65 2.39 8.52
C VAL A 26 -6.41 2.73 9.31
N GLN A 27 -6.03 1.83 10.19
CA GLN A 27 -4.68 1.75 10.73
C GLN A 27 -4.04 0.47 10.17
N VAL A 28 -2.85 0.59 9.61
CA VAL A 28 -2.08 -0.52 9.03
C VAL A 28 -0.76 -0.63 9.75
N GLN A 29 -0.40 -1.85 10.16
CA GLN A 29 0.91 -2.16 10.72
C GLN A 29 1.62 -3.17 9.83
N GLY A 30 2.88 -2.93 9.52
CA GLY A 30 3.70 -3.84 8.73
C GLY A 30 5.05 -3.27 8.36
N GLU A 31 5.78 -4.04 7.59
CA GLU A 31 7.09 -3.65 7.07
C GLU A 31 6.93 -2.83 5.79
N ILE A 32 7.67 -1.73 5.70
CA ILE A 32 7.82 -0.96 4.46
C ILE A 32 8.71 -1.77 3.51
N VAL A 33 8.22 -2.04 2.31
CA VAL A 33 8.92 -2.86 1.32
C VAL A 33 8.87 -2.21 -0.06
N ASP A 34 9.90 -2.40 -0.88
CA ASP A 34 9.70 -2.19 -2.31
C ASP A 34 8.80 -3.30 -2.85
N THR A 35 7.80 -2.88 -3.61
CA THR A 35 6.73 -3.79 -4.01
C THR A 35 7.24 -4.86 -4.98
N PHE A 36 8.16 -4.52 -5.88
CA PHE A 36 8.65 -5.44 -6.89
C PHE A 36 9.40 -6.62 -6.28
N CYS A 37 10.45 -6.37 -5.50
CA CYS A 37 11.24 -7.42 -4.90
C CYS A 37 10.42 -8.23 -3.89
N SER A 38 9.55 -7.57 -3.12
CA SER A 38 8.74 -8.25 -2.12
C SER A 38 7.70 -9.20 -2.74
N VAL A 39 7.09 -8.82 -3.86
CA VAL A 39 6.13 -9.68 -4.58
C VAL A 39 6.84 -10.80 -5.32
N THR A 40 8.02 -10.54 -5.91
CA THR A 40 8.77 -11.53 -6.69
C THR A 40 9.68 -12.43 -5.86
N GLY A 41 9.94 -12.07 -4.59
CA GLY A 41 10.83 -12.82 -3.69
C GLY A 41 12.32 -12.66 -4.02
N ILE A 42 12.69 -11.58 -4.71
CA ILE A 42 14.08 -11.32 -5.11
C ILE A 42 14.86 -10.70 -3.95
N MET A 43 16.16 -11.05 -3.83
CA MET A 43 17.12 -10.41 -2.91
C MET A 43 16.66 -10.43 -1.44
N PHE A 44 16.20 -11.57 -0.94
CA PHE A 44 15.60 -11.74 0.39
C PHE A 44 14.30 -10.95 0.62
N SER A 45 14.01 -9.94 -0.19
CA SER A 45 12.77 -9.16 -0.31
C SER A 45 12.29 -8.41 0.95
N ALA A 46 13.00 -8.49 2.07
CA ALA A 46 12.60 -7.87 3.35
C ALA A 46 13.79 -7.72 4.31
N GLY A 47 13.61 -6.92 5.35
CA GLY A 47 14.52 -6.78 6.47
C GLY A 47 15.89 -6.19 6.14
N THR A 48 16.84 -6.41 7.05
CA THR A 48 18.20 -5.84 6.95
C THR A 48 18.94 -6.26 5.68
N ALA A 49 18.78 -7.50 5.22
CA ALA A 49 19.44 -7.98 4.01
C ALA A 49 18.97 -7.27 2.74
N HIS A 50 17.77 -6.72 2.75
CA HIS A 50 17.17 -6.03 1.61
C HIS A 50 17.18 -4.50 1.72
N HIS A 51 17.50 -3.94 2.88
CA HIS A 51 17.36 -2.51 3.19
C HIS A 51 17.97 -1.59 2.12
N GLN A 52 19.22 -1.82 1.75
CA GLN A 52 19.91 -1.01 0.76
C GLN A 52 19.26 -1.13 -0.63
N CYS A 53 18.91 -2.34 -1.04
CA CYS A 53 18.24 -2.57 -2.32
C CYS A 53 16.86 -1.90 -2.35
N ALA A 54 16.08 -2.04 -1.28
CA ALA A 54 14.76 -1.40 -1.16
C ALA A 54 14.86 0.13 -1.30
N THR A 55 15.86 0.74 -0.65
CA THR A 55 16.11 2.19 -0.76
C THR A 55 16.44 2.60 -2.20
N TRP A 56 17.29 1.86 -2.89
CA TRP A 56 17.65 2.16 -4.30
C TRP A 56 16.46 1.95 -5.25
N CYS A 57 15.71 0.87 -5.06
CA CYS A 57 14.51 0.58 -5.85
C CYS A 57 13.47 1.70 -5.69
N ALA A 58 13.20 2.12 -4.45
CA ALA A 58 12.28 3.20 -4.16
C ALA A 58 12.78 4.55 -4.73
N ALA A 59 14.08 4.85 -4.65
CA ALA A 59 14.69 6.04 -5.28
C ALA A 59 14.58 5.99 -6.80
N GLY A 60 14.67 4.80 -7.40
CA GLY A 60 14.47 4.55 -8.83
C GLY A 60 13.02 4.58 -9.29
N GLY A 61 12.07 4.78 -8.40
CA GLY A 61 10.65 4.90 -8.73
C GLY A 61 9.85 3.58 -8.63
N ILE A 62 10.42 2.53 -8.08
CA ILE A 62 9.66 1.31 -7.78
C ILE A 62 8.63 1.64 -6.68
N PRO A 63 7.35 1.28 -6.87
CA PRO A 63 6.32 1.51 -5.86
C PRO A 63 6.66 0.88 -4.51
N VAL A 64 6.34 1.60 -3.45
CA VAL A 64 6.52 1.15 -2.07
C VAL A 64 5.20 0.66 -1.51
N SER A 65 5.23 -0.44 -0.77
CA SER A 65 4.06 -0.99 -0.07
C SER A 65 4.36 -1.18 1.41
N ILE A 66 3.30 -1.27 2.21
CA ILE A 66 3.35 -1.85 3.55
C ILE A 66 2.89 -3.30 3.44
N LYS A 67 3.73 -4.23 3.88
CA LYS A 67 3.38 -5.65 3.96
C LYS A 67 3.04 -6.00 5.39
N ASP A 68 1.78 -6.35 5.64
CA ASP A 68 1.34 -6.72 6.98
C ASP A 68 1.72 -8.17 7.35
N LYS A 69 1.51 -8.52 8.61
CA LYS A 69 1.81 -9.87 9.13
C LYS A 69 1.00 -11.01 8.48
N THR A 70 -0.08 -10.69 7.78
CA THR A 70 -0.87 -11.66 7.03
C THR A 70 -0.34 -11.89 5.62
N GLY A 71 0.64 -11.07 5.20
CA GLY A 71 1.18 -11.06 3.85
C GLY A 71 0.41 -10.16 2.88
N ALA A 72 -0.57 -9.39 3.36
CA ALA A 72 -1.28 -8.44 2.51
C ALA A 72 -0.42 -7.21 2.24
N TYR A 73 -0.50 -6.72 0.99
CA TYR A 73 0.21 -5.52 0.54
C TYR A 73 -0.73 -4.34 0.46
N TYR A 74 -0.27 -3.19 0.93
CA TYR A 74 -0.94 -1.90 0.86
C TYR A 74 -0.01 -0.94 0.12
N MET A 75 -0.28 -0.69 -1.15
CA MET A 75 0.55 0.19 -1.99
C MET A 75 0.39 1.64 -1.55
N VAL A 76 1.48 2.28 -1.15
CA VAL A 76 1.48 3.66 -0.68
C VAL A 76 1.45 4.60 -1.88
N LEU A 77 0.38 5.40 -1.99
CA LEU A 77 0.23 6.44 -3.03
C LEU A 77 0.56 7.83 -2.53
N LYS A 78 0.44 8.04 -1.23
CA LYS A 78 0.71 9.31 -0.55
C LYS A 78 1.22 9.01 0.85
N ILE A 79 2.13 9.84 1.36
CA ILE A 79 2.59 9.78 2.74
C ILE A 79 2.65 11.19 3.35
N GLU A 80 1.90 11.37 4.44
CA GLU A 80 1.83 12.61 5.23
C GLU A 80 1.48 13.82 4.34
N GLU A 81 2.27 14.89 4.39
CA GLU A 81 2.02 16.12 3.61
C GLU A 81 2.41 15.98 2.12
N ASP A 82 3.01 14.86 1.75
CA ASP A 82 3.57 14.67 0.42
C ASP A 82 2.60 13.88 -0.48
N ASP A 83 2.14 14.51 -1.55
CA ASP A 83 1.18 13.92 -2.49
C ASP A 83 1.81 12.93 -3.49
N VAL A 84 3.14 12.77 -3.44
CA VAL A 84 3.88 11.88 -4.35
C VAL A 84 4.63 10.82 -3.56
N SER A 85 4.38 9.54 -3.87
CA SER A 85 5.10 8.42 -3.27
C SER A 85 6.38 8.04 -4.02
N VAL A 86 6.51 8.44 -5.28
CA VAL A 86 7.68 8.07 -6.11
C VAL A 86 8.92 8.84 -5.67
N ALA A 87 9.98 8.10 -5.32
CA ALA A 87 11.23 8.64 -4.79
C ALA A 87 11.04 9.60 -3.60
N ASN A 88 9.99 9.38 -2.84
CA ASN A 88 9.61 10.23 -1.72
C ASN A 88 10.64 10.17 -0.59
N PRO A 89 11.22 11.30 -0.13
CA PRO A 89 12.26 11.31 0.90
C PRO A 89 11.86 10.60 2.19
N ARG A 90 10.61 10.75 2.64
CA ARG A 90 10.11 10.08 3.85
C ARG A 90 10.10 8.56 3.67
N LEU A 91 9.60 8.08 2.53
CA LEU A 91 9.60 6.64 2.21
C LEU A 91 11.01 6.06 2.06
N LEU A 92 11.97 6.83 1.52
CA LEU A 92 13.36 6.38 1.41
C LEU A 92 14.01 6.16 2.77
N THR A 93 13.69 7.01 3.76
CA THR A 93 14.28 6.93 5.10
C THR A 93 13.71 5.82 5.97
N ILE A 94 12.55 5.26 5.61
CA ILE A 94 11.87 4.20 6.39
C ILE A 94 11.76 2.87 5.66
N GLN A 95 12.55 2.67 4.60
CA GLN A 95 12.58 1.38 3.91
C GLN A 95 12.93 0.25 4.88
N THR A 96 12.21 -0.87 4.79
CA THR A 96 12.30 -2.05 5.67
C THR A 96 12.02 -1.80 7.16
N HIS A 97 11.54 -0.60 7.52
CA HIS A 97 11.08 -0.34 8.88
C HIS A 97 9.73 -1.02 9.14
N GLU A 98 9.53 -1.51 10.35
CA GLU A 98 8.20 -1.86 10.87
C GLU A 98 7.51 -0.58 11.34
N VAL A 99 6.40 -0.26 10.69
CA VAL A 99 5.63 0.96 10.98
C VAL A 99 4.19 0.65 11.35
N THR A 100 3.58 1.59 12.08
CA THR A 100 2.13 1.68 12.21
C THR A 100 1.70 3.00 11.60
N VAL A 101 0.79 2.96 10.63
CA VAL A 101 0.31 4.15 9.93
C VAL A 101 -1.19 4.30 10.03
N ASP A 102 -1.65 5.54 10.11
CA ASP A 102 -3.05 5.91 9.92
C ASP A 102 -3.24 6.43 8.50
N GLY A 103 -4.33 6.08 7.86
CA GLY A 103 -4.57 6.50 6.49
C GLY A 103 -5.96 6.17 5.96
N GLU A 104 -6.11 6.39 4.67
CA GLU A 104 -7.31 6.06 3.91
C GLU A 104 -7.00 4.93 2.94
N LEU A 105 -7.75 3.83 3.04
CA LEU A 105 -7.64 2.66 2.18
C LEU A 105 -8.62 2.78 1.03
N ILE A 106 -8.11 2.67 -0.18
CA ILE A 106 -8.88 2.56 -1.42
C ILE A 106 -8.62 1.18 -2.02
N GLU A 107 -9.68 0.41 -2.21
CA GLU A 107 -9.57 -0.90 -2.88
C GLU A 107 -10.13 -0.78 -4.31
N ARG A 108 -9.31 -1.14 -5.29
CA ARG A 108 -9.70 -1.11 -6.70
C ARG A 108 -9.03 -2.26 -7.45
N ASP A 109 -9.83 -3.01 -8.20
CA ASP A 109 -9.36 -4.11 -9.05
C ASP A 109 -8.49 -5.15 -8.30
N GLY A 110 -8.82 -5.42 -7.03
CA GLY A 110 -8.11 -6.35 -6.17
C GLY A 110 -6.82 -5.79 -5.54
N VAL A 111 -6.48 -4.52 -5.81
CA VAL A 111 -5.31 -3.85 -5.23
C VAL A 111 -5.74 -2.93 -4.09
N LYS A 112 -4.98 -2.98 -3.00
CA LYS A 112 -5.15 -2.10 -1.84
C LYS A 112 -4.19 -0.92 -1.98
N TYR A 113 -4.74 0.28 -2.16
CA TYR A 113 -4.00 1.53 -2.20
C TYR A 113 -4.17 2.28 -0.89
N LEU A 114 -3.09 2.88 -0.37
CA LEU A 114 -3.08 3.56 0.91
C LEU A 114 -2.61 5.01 0.77
N LEU A 115 -3.44 5.92 1.22
CA LEU A 115 -3.09 7.32 1.41
C LEU A 115 -2.72 7.50 2.89
N VAL A 116 -1.44 7.45 3.21
CA VAL A 116 -0.95 7.58 4.60
C VAL A 116 -1.06 9.02 5.05
N SER A 117 -1.87 9.27 6.06
CA SER A 117 -2.01 10.60 6.67
C SER A 117 -0.99 10.85 7.80
N LYS A 118 -0.52 9.78 8.43
CA LYS A 118 0.42 9.86 9.54
C LYS A 118 1.17 8.53 9.73
N VAL A 119 2.47 8.60 9.95
CA VAL A 119 3.24 7.52 10.56
C VAL A 119 3.08 7.64 12.07
N ALA A 120 2.22 6.80 12.66
CA ALA A 120 1.88 6.85 14.08
C ALA A 120 2.97 6.23 14.96
N ASP A 121 3.68 5.23 14.45
CA ASP A 121 4.81 4.57 15.12
C ASP A 121 5.82 4.09 14.08
N ASP A 122 7.11 4.17 14.40
CA ASP A 122 8.23 3.72 13.56
C ASP A 122 9.25 3.04 14.48
N LYS A 123 9.34 1.72 14.39
CA LYS A 123 10.23 0.89 15.22
C LYS A 123 11.62 0.70 14.61
N GLY A 124 11.88 1.33 13.45
CA GLY A 124 13.06 1.02 12.68
C GLY A 124 13.03 -0.38 12.05
N VAL A 125 14.19 -0.87 11.63
CA VAL A 125 14.32 -2.21 11.06
C VAL A 125 14.30 -3.24 12.18
N VAL A 126 13.24 -4.03 12.27
CA VAL A 126 13.08 -5.10 13.28
C VAL A 126 13.28 -6.50 12.69
N ASN A 127 13.23 -6.61 11.36
CA ASN A 127 13.42 -7.86 10.64
C ASN A 127 14.91 -8.06 10.33
N LEU A 128 15.60 -8.87 11.15
CA LEU A 128 17.05 -9.05 11.10
C LEU A 128 17.44 -10.21 10.15
N THR A 129 17.06 -10.12 8.89
CA THR A 129 17.29 -11.18 7.90
C THR A 129 18.77 -11.48 7.64
N HIS A 130 19.67 -10.52 7.82
CA HIS A 130 21.10 -10.80 7.78
C HIS A 130 21.53 -11.83 8.82
N GLU A 131 21.09 -11.66 10.07
CA GLU A 131 21.41 -12.59 11.16
C GLU A 131 20.83 -13.98 10.92
N GLN A 132 19.57 -14.05 10.46
CA GLN A 132 18.91 -15.31 10.14
C GLN A 132 19.62 -16.11 9.06
N ASN A 133 20.24 -15.43 8.11
CA ASN A 133 20.98 -16.06 7.00
C ASN A 133 22.49 -16.14 7.24
N GLY A 134 22.98 -15.74 8.41
CA GLY A 134 24.41 -15.72 8.74
C GLY A 134 25.23 -14.74 7.89
N ILE A 135 24.60 -13.69 7.38
CA ILE A 135 25.23 -12.68 6.53
C ILE A 135 25.62 -11.49 7.41
N THR A 136 26.86 -11.04 7.32
CA THR A 136 27.27 -9.79 7.98
C THR A 136 26.77 -8.60 7.16
N PRO A 137 26.03 -7.65 7.77
CA PRO A 137 25.58 -6.44 7.08
C PRO A 137 26.76 -5.64 6.52
N PHE A 138 26.57 -5.07 5.31
CA PHE A 138 27.55 -4.14 4.75
C PHE A 138 27.49 -2.81 5.51
N GLY A 139 28.60 -2.35 6.04
CA GLY A 139 28.74 -1.01 6.56
C GLY A 139 28.24 -0.81 8.00
N ASN A 140 28.91 -1.38 8.95
CA ASN A 140 28.95 -0.87 10.34
C ASN A 140 30.07 0.13 10.47
#